data_d344f826c5fe5d04419b1f13ea120566
#
_entry.id   d344f826c5fe5d04419b1f13ea120566
#
_cell.length_a   1.000
_cell.length_b   1.000
_cell.length_c   1.000
_cell.angle_alpha   90.00
_cell.angle_beta   90.00
_cell.angle_gamma   90.00
#
_symmetry.space_group_name_H-M   'P 1'
#
loop_
_entity.id
_entity.type
_entity.pdbx_description
1 polymer ?
#
loop_
_entity_poly.entity_id
_entity_poly.type
_entity_poly.pdbx_seq_one_letter_code
_entity_poly.pdbx_strand_id
1 'polypeptide(L)'
;LAKAMAGRNSLSWLQVNDNGSVTLYVSTLGKDYLKPEVPLLLIRQGKDIYSTIRQAYQALMKNTEAADLKSRTAKEYFEAFRYLGWCTWEHYHDDINESKVINDMKTIEASGIPIRYVLIDDGHLAHKNRQLTDFIPDKQRFPSGWKKIMSYKKENKIKWIGLWYSLSGYWMGLSPENGFPQVVRQALYPHAGSLLPGTDSTRIRSSYRYYVSTLKEQGFDFLKVDNQAFTLPLYVGGHECIRQA
;
A
#
# COMPACT_ATOMS: atom_id res chain seq x y z
N LEU A 1 14.83 -17.38 -15.63
CA LEU A 1 14.09 -16.26 -15.04
C LEU A 1 14.51 -14.95 -15.70
N ALA A 2 13.53 -14.20 -16.21
CA ALA A 2 13.69 -12.83 -16.66
C ALA A 2 12.84 -11.94 -15.74
N LYS A 3 13.40 -10.83 -15.24
CA LYS A 3 12.73 -9.90 -14.35
C LYS A 3 13.01 -8.47 -14.82
N ALA A 4 11.95 -7.74 -15.18
CA ALA A 4 12.03 -6.32 -15.44
C ALA A 4 12.43 -5.56 -14.17
N MET A 5 13.20 -4.51 -14.32
CA MET A 5 13.79 -3.74 -13.22
C MET A 5 13.21 -2.33 -13.17
N ALA A 6 13.07 -1.80 -11.97
CA ALA A 6 12.77 -0.40 -11.74
C ALA A 6 14.03 0.30 -11.20
N GLY A 7 14.35 1.44 -11.77
CA GLY A 7 15.36 2.36 -11.26
C GLY A 7 14.73 3.53 -10.52
N ARG A 8 15.54 4.48 -10.06
CA ARG A 8 15.04 5.69 -9.38
C ARG A 8 14.13 6.57 -10.24
N ASN A 9 14.36 6.61 -11.54
CA ASN A 9 13.65 7.47 -12.48
C ASN A 9 13.21 6.69 -13.74
N SER A 10 13.16 5.36 -13.66
CA SER A 10 12.75 4.51 -14.75
C SER A 10 11.97 3.31 -14.25
N LEU A 11 11.01 2.90 -15.04
CA LEU A 11 10.24 1.67 -14.84
C LEU A 11 10.35 0.83 -16.09
N SER A 12 10.60 -0.45 -15.97
CA SER A 12 10.52 -1.38 -17.08
C SER A 12 9.54 -2.52 -16.79
N TRP A 13 8.92 -3.04 -17.84
CA TRP A 13 8.04 -4.22 -17.76
C TRP A 13 8.13 -5.08 -19.01
N LEU A 14 7.77 -6.33 -18.84
CA LEU A 14 7.71 -7.31 -19.93
C LEU A 14 6.25 -7.52 -20.33
N GLN A 15 5.99 -7.57 -21.61
CA GLN A 15 4.69 -7.90 -22.17
C GLN A 15 4.85 -9.06 -23.17
N VAL A 16 4.02 -10.08 -23.02
CA VAL A 16 3.90 -11.15 -24.00
C VAL A 16 2.88 -10.71 -25.04
N ASN A 17 3.26 -10.75 -26.31
CA ASN A 17 2.42 -10.37 -27.44
C ASN A 17 1.65 -11.62 -27.96
N ASP A 18 0.59 -11.39 -28.74
CA ASP A 18 -0.25 -12.45 -29.29
C ASP A 18 0.51 -13.45 -30.18
N ASN A 19 1.61 -13.01 -30.79
CA ASN A 19 2.50 -13.86 -31.59
C ASN A 19 3.53 -14.66 -30.77
N GLY A 20 3.45 -14.60 -29.42
CA GLY A 20 4.37 -15.27 -28.50
C GLY A 20 5.71 -14.56 -28.29
N SER A 21 5.96 -13.43 -28.96
CA SER A 21 7.16 -12.62 -28.68
C SER A 21 7.05 -11.88 -27.35
N VAL A 22 8.19 -11.57 -26.73
CA VAL A 22 8.25 -10.79 -25.49
C VAL A 22 8.88 -9.45 -25.78
N THR A 23 8.16 -8.39 -25.48
CA THR A 23 8.66 -7.00 -25.60
C THR A 23 9.01 -6.45 -24.22
N LEU A 24 10.19 -5.84 -24.12
CA LEU A 24 10.62 -5.08 -22.96
C LEU A 24 10.27 -3.61 -23.18
N TYR A 25 9.42 -3.08 -22.33
CA TYR A 25 9.07 -1.66 -22.30
C TYR A 25 9.84 -0.94 -21.22
N VAL A 26 10.17 0.34 -21.47
CA VAL A 26 10.83 1.23 -20.53
C VAL A 26 10.15 2.58 -20.56
N SER A 27 9.94 3.17 -19.40
CA SER A 27 9.39 4.50 -19.27
C SER A 27 10.11 5.28 -18.17
N THR A 28 10.34 6.55 -18.39
CA THR A 28 10.78 7.51 -17.38
C THR A 28 9.59 8.25 -16.74
N LEU A 29 8.38 7.91 -17.13
CA LEU A 29 7.13 8.57 -16.71
C LEU A 29 7.15 10.10 -16.96
N GLY A 30 7.76 10.50 -18.08
CA GLY A 30 7.84 11.90 -18.50
C GLY A 30 8.97 12.69 -17.86
N LYS A 31 9.91 12.04 -17.19
CA LYS A 31 11.11 12.69 -16.65
C LYS A 31 12.28 12.60 -17.63
N ASP A 32 13.10 13.65 -17.63
CA ASP A 32 14.40 13.61 -18.28
C ASP A 32 15.32 12.63 -17.55
N TYR A 33 16.02 11.80 -18.33
CA TYR A 33 16.96 10.83 -17.81
C TYR A 33 18.36 11.16 -18.28
N LEU A 34 19.21 11.59 -17.34
CA LEU A 34 20.57 12.07 -17.63
C LEU A 34 21.66 11.01 -17.46
N LYS A 35 21.32 9.80 -17.04
CA LYS A 35 22.31 8.73 -16.88
C LYS A 35 22.51 7.94 -18.17
N PRO A 36 23.76 7.60 -18.53
CA PRO A 36 24.06 6.84 -19.75
C PRO A 36 23.57 5.37 -19.69
N GLU A 37 23.36 4.83 -18.47
CA GLU A 37 22.98 3.44 -18.26
C GLU A 37 21.80 3.32 -17.31
N VAL A 38 20.85 2.47 -17.71
CA VAL A 38 19.66 2.13 -16.93
C VAL A 38 19.55 0.62 -16.84
N PRO A 39 19.42 0.05 -15.64
CA PRO A 39 19.14 -1.39 -15.50
C PRO A 39 17.70 -1.67 -15.95
N LEU A 40 17.53 -2.45 -17.01
CA LEU A 40 16.23 -2.73 -17.60
C LEU A 40 15.72 -4.12 -17.30
N LEU A 41 16.62 -5.09 -17.35
CA LEU A 41 16.27 -6.51 -17.28
C LEU A 41 17.36 -7.30 -16.57
N LEU A 42 16.96 -8.09 -15.60
CA LEU A 42 17.81 -9.11 -14.98
C LEU A 42 17.46 -10.48 -15.56
N ILE A 43 18.45 -11.16 -16.14
CA ILE A 43 18.30 -12.53 -16.62
C ILE A 43 19.14 -13.46 -15.75
N ARG A 44 18.54 -14.55 -15.29
CA ARG A 44 19.23 -15.64 -14.58
C ARG A 44 18.77 -16.98 -15.10
N GLN A 45 19.75 -17.87 -15.31
CA GLN A 45 19.52 -19.26 -15.65
C GLN A 45 19.96 -20.16 -14.47
N GLY A 46 19.20 -21.19 -14.21
CA GLY A 46 19.49 -22.17 -13.16
C GLY A 46 18.62 -23.43 -13.35
N LYS A 47 19.01 -24.50 -12.68
CA LYS A 47 18.32 -25.81 -12.74
C LYS A 47 17.11 -25.88 -11.81
N ASP A 48 17.16 -25.16 -10.70
CA ASP A 48 16.09 -25.09 -9.70
C ASP A 48 15.50 -23.68 -9.65
N ILE A 49 14.17 -23.58 -9.72
CA ILE A 49 13.45 -22.30 -9.78
C ILE A 49 13.66 -21.47 -8.50
N TYR A 50 13.63 -22.07 -7.32
CA TYR A 50 13.74 -21.34 -6.06
C TYR A 50 15.15 -20.77 -5.84
N SER A 51 16.19 -21.55 -6.17
CA SER A 51 17.55 -21.06 -6.10
C SER A 51 17.83 -20.00 -7.16
N THR A 52 17.27 -20.13 -8.37
CA THR A 52 17.39 -19.14 -9.43
C THR A 52 16.73 -17.80 -9.05
N ILE A 53 15.54 -17.84 -8.46
CA ILE A 53 14.86 -16.66 -7.94
C ILE A 53 15.70 -16.00 -6.84
N ARG A 54 16.19 -16.78 -5.87
CA ARG A 54 17.05 -16.27 -4.77
C ARG A 54 18.28 -15.57 -5.30
N GLN A 55 19.00 -16.18 -6.24
CA GLN A 55 20.19 -15.60 -6.86
C GLN A 55 19.86 -14.31 -7.65
N ALA A 56 18.72 -14.28 -8.35
CA ALA A 56 18.27 -13.11 -9.05
C ALA A 56 18.05 -11.93 -8.08
N TYR A 57 17.35 -12.15 -6.96
CA TYR A 57 17.14 -11.12 -5.95
C TYR A 57 18.44 -10.69 -5.25
N GLN A 58 19.36 -11.62 -4.99
CA GLN A 58 20.69 -11.29 -4.44
C GLN A 58 21.50 -10.41 -5.41
N ALA A 59 21.44 -10.68 -6.71
CA ALA A 59 22.07 -9.83 -7.72
C ALA A 59 21.41 -8.45 -7.81
N LEU A 60 20.07 -8.39 -7.72
CA LEU A 60 19.32 -7.14 -7.71
C LEU A 60 19.70 -6.26 -6.52
N MET A 61 19.80 -6.83 -5.32
CA MET A 61 20.18 -6.09 -4.10
C MET A 61 21.61 -5.53 -4.12
N LYS A 62 22.47 -6.04 -4.99
CA LYS A 62 23.81 -5.49 -5.21
C LYS A 62 23.84 -4.31 -6.18
N ASN A 63 22.74 -4.06 -6.88
CA ASN A 63 22.63 -2.93 -7.78
C ASN A 63 22.43 -1.64 -6.99
N THR A 64 23.16 -0.59 -7.32
CA THR A 64 23.12 0.72 -6.64
C THR A 64 21.75 1.39 -6.71
N GLU A 65 20.99 1.17 -7.78
CA GLU A 65 19.63 1.69 -7.93
C GLU A 65 18.62 0.99 -6.99
N ALA A 66 18.92 -0.24 -6.57
CA ALA A 66 18.11 -1.05 -5.66
C ALA A 66 18.70 -1.14 -4.23
N ALA A 67 19.57 -0.19 -3.85
CA ALA A 67 20.29 -0.22 -2.57
C ALA A 67 19.39 -0.25 -1.33
N ASP A 68 18.16 0.24 -1.45
CA ASP A 68 17.18 0.24 -0.36
C ASP A 68 16.41 -1.10 -0.22
N LEU A 69 16.60 -2.04 -1.15
CA LEU A 69 15.98 -3.35 -1.06
C LEU A 69 16.66 -4.20 0.02
N LYS A 70 15.86 -4.78 0.89
CA LYS A 70 16.32 -5.71 1.93
C LYS A 70 15.85 -7.13 1.60
N SER A 71 16.71 -8.11 1.86
CA SER A 71 16.28 -9.51 1.84
C SER A 71 15.22 -9.77 2.90
N ARG A 72 14.42 -10.82 2.73
CA ARG A 72 13.42 -11.21 3.74
C ARG A 72 14.07 -11.47 5.11
N THR A 73 15.26 -12.06 5.13
CA THR A 73 15.99 -12.36 6.36
C THR A 73 16.57 -11.12 7.05
N ALA A 74 16.73 -10.01 6.34
CA ALA A 74 17.18 -8.73 6.86
C ALA A 74 16.02 -7.79 7.28
N LYS A 75 14.77 -8.24 7.14
CA LYS A 75 13.59 -7.52 7.57
C LYS A 75 13.10 -8.07 8.90
N GLU A 76 12.68 -7.20 9.80
CA GLU A 76 11.91 -7.58 10.96
C GLU A 76 10.57 -8.20 10.52
N TYR A 77 10.25 -9.36 11.07
CA TYR A 77 9.00 -10.05 10.74
C TYR A 77 7.96 -9.71 11.80
N PHE A 78 6.90 -9.03 11.39
CA PHE A 78 5.83 -8.67 12.30
C PHE A 78 5.13 -9.91 12.85
N GLU A 79 5.05 -10.02 14.16
CA GLU A 79 4.58 -11.22 14.86
C GLU A 79 3.18 -11.68 14.42
N ALA A 80 2.26 -10.73 14.16
CA ALA A 80 0.89 -11.04 13.75
C ALA A 80 0.84 -12.00 12.55
N PHE A 81 1.75 -11.84 11.58
CA PHE A 81 1.76 -12.64 10.35
C PHE A 81 2.29 -14.07 10.52
N ARG A 82 2.62 -14.48 11.74
CA ARG A 82 2.88 -15.88 12.08
C ARG A 82 1.61 -16.67 12.39
N TYR A 83 0.48 -16.00 12.49
CA TYR A 83 -0.82 -16.56 12.85
C TYR A 83 -1.81 -16.42 11.70
N LEU A 84 -2.95 -17.12 11.81
CA LEU A 84 -4.08 -16.91 10.92
C LEU A 84 -4.68 -15.52 11.15
N GLY A 85 -5.05 -14.89 10.08
CA GLY A 85 -5.78 -13.63 10.07
C GLY A 85 -7.06 -13.72 9.27
N TRP A 86 -7.94 -12.79 9.49
CA TRP A 86 -9.15 -12.60 8.73
C TRP A 86 -9.20 -11.20 8.14
N CYS A 87 -9.69 -11.10 6.89
CA CYS A 87 -9.82 -9.85 6.17
C CYS A 87 -11.28 -9.64 5.75
N THR A 88 -11.80 -8.44 5.94
CA THR A 88 -13.21 -8.13 5.62
C THR A 88 -13.51 -8.18 4.13
N TRP A 89 -12.52 -8.02 3.26
CA TRP A 89 -12.70 -7.89 1.82
C TRP A 89 -13.42 -9.06 1.18
N GLU A 90 -13.00 -10.29 1.47
CA GLU A 90 -13.58 -11.48 0.84
C GLU A 90 -15.05 -11.75 1.26
N HIS A 91 -15.49 -11.16 2.36
CA HIS A 91 -16.86 -11.31 2.86
C HIS A 91 -17.78 -10.18 2.40
N TYR A 92 -17.30 -8.94 2.41
CA TYR A 92 -18.15 -7.76 2.22
C TYR A 92 -17.72 -6.85 1.08
N HIS A 93 -16.52 -7.02 0.52
CA HIS A 93 -15.90 -6.01 -0.31
C HIS A 93 -15.90 -4.66 0.43
N ASP A 94 -16.41 -3.59 -0.20
CA ASP A 94 -16.52 -2.25 0.37
C ASP A 94 -17.83 -2.01 1.16
N ASP A 95 -18.73 -3.00 1.23
CA ASP A 95 -19.99 -2.91 1.99
C ASP A 95 -19.81 -3.31 3.45
N ILE A 96 -18.88 -2.66 4.15
CA ILE A 96 -18.62 -2.87 5.57
C ILE A 96 -19.20 -1.76 6.43
N ASN A 97 -19.50 -2.11 7.68
CA ASN A 97 -19.87 -1.15 8.74
C ASN A 97 -19.48 -1.68 10.12
N GLU A 98 -19.60 -0.84 11.13
CA GLU A 98 -19.25 -1.16 12.52
C GLU A 98 -19.91 -2.47 13.02
N SER A 99 -21.21 -2.62 12.76
CA SER A 99 -21.97 -3.79 13.25
C SER A 99 -21.52 -5.08 12.56
N LYS A 100 -21.29 -5.09 11.25
CA LYS A 100 -20.79 -6.25 10.51
C LYS A 100 -19.41 -6.68 11.03
N VAL A 101 -18.47 -5.75 11.15
CA VAL A 101 -17.11 -6.05 11.64
C VAL A 101 -17.16 -6.62 13.07
N ILE A 102 -17.94 -6.01 13.96
CA ILE A 102 -18.08 -6.51 15.34
C ILE A 102 -18.71 -7.89 15.39
N ASN A 103 -19.74 -8.15 14.57
CA ASN A 103 -20.39 -9.45 14.52
C ASN A 103 -19.42 -10.54 14.07
N ASP A 104 -18.62 -10.26 13.05
CA ASP A 104 -17.61 -11.21 12.57
C ASP A 104 -16.51 -11.45 13.60
N MET A 105 -16.05 -10.42 14.30
CA MET A 105 -15.07 -10.61 15.39
C MET A 105 -15.63 -11.51 16.51
N LYS A 106 -16.92 -11.38 16.86
CA LYS A 106 -17.59 -12.29 17.80
C LYS A 106 -17.65 -13.72 17.26
N THR A 107 -18.02 -13.89 15.99
CA THR A 107 -18.11 -15.19 15.33
C THR A 107 -16.74 -15.87 15.28
N ILE A 108 -15.70 -15.12 14.93
CA ILE A 108 -14.31 -15.61 14.93
C ILE A 108 -13.92 -16.09 16.33
N GLU A 109 -14.17 -15.29 17.36
CA GLU A 109 -13.86 -15.68 18.75
C GLU A 109 -14.62 -16.91 19.22
N ALA A 110 -15.86 -17.09 18.75
CA ALA A 110 -16.69 -18.24 19.11
C ALA A 110 -16.35 -19.51 18.32
N SER A 111 -15.75 -19.38 17.12
CA SER A 111 -15.48 -20.52 16.22
C SER A 111 -14.41 -21.48 16.72
N GLY A 112 -13.57 -21.07 17.67
CA GLY A 112 -12.38 -21.84 18.10
C GLY A 112 -11.23 -21.85 17.10
N ILE A 113 -11.38 -21.25 15.93
CA ILE A 113 -10.28 -21.10 14.95
C ILE A 113 -9.27 -20.10 15.52
N PRO A 114 -7.95 -20.40 15.50
CA PRO A 114 -6.93 -19.55 16.12
C PRO A 114 -6.57 -18.33 15.25
N ILE A 115 -7.58 -17.54 14.88
CA ILE A 115 -7.38 -16.25 14.18
C ILE A 115 -6.89 -15.23 15.20
N ARG A 116 -5.75 -14.62 14.93
CA ARG A 116 -5.08 -13.70 15.85
C ARG A 116 -5.08 -12.25 15.40
N TYR A 117 -5.32 -11.98 14.12
CA TYR A 117 -5.46 -10.61 13.63
C TYR A 117 -6.64 -10.47 12.68
N VAL A 118 -7.18 -9.25 12.63
CA VAL A 118 -8.23 -8.84 11.71
C VAL A 118 -7.72 -7.66 10.89
N LEU A 119 -7.89 -7.73 9.58
CA LEU A 119 -7.67 -6.62 8.66
C LEU A 119 -9.02 -6.05 8.23
N ILE A 120 -9.28 -4.81 8.61
CA ILE A 120 -10.42 -4.04 8.10
C ILE A 120 -10.00 -3.44 6.75
N ASP A 121 -10.58 -3.96 5.68
CA ASP A 121 -10.24 -3.59 4.31
C ASP A 121 -11.01 -2.33 3.84
N ASP A 122 -11.02 -2.03 2.56
CA ASP A 122 -11.70 -0.87 1.98
C ASP A 122 -13.20 -0.81 2.37
N GLY A 123 -13.77 0.39 2.32
CA GLY A 123 -15.18 0.67 2.67
C GLY A 123 -15.39 1.38 4.00
N HIS A 124 -14.32 1.62 4.77
CA HIS A 124 -14.42 2.31 6.06
C HIS A 124 -14.16 3.82 5.99
N LEU A 125 -13.44 4.29 4.96
CA LEU A 125 -13.02 5.69 4.86
C LEU A 125 -14.15 6.61 4.37
N ALA A 126 -14.19 7.82 4.94
CA ALA A 126 -15.05 8.89 4.44
C ALA A 126 -14.52 9.40 3.09
N HIS A 127 -15.32 9.28 2.03
CA HIS A 127 -14.94 9.71 0.70
C HIS A 127 -16.12 10.31 -0.09
N LYS A 128 -15.81 11.14 -1.08
CA LYS A 128 -16.74 11.67 -2.08
C LYS A 128 -16.17 11.42 -3.47
N ASN A 129 -16.93 10.80 -4.36
CA ASN A 129 -16.48 10.46 -5.72
C ASN A 129 -15.17 9.64 -5.73
N ARG A 130 -14.99 8.72 -4.79
CA ARG A 130 -13.78 7.94 -4.59
C ARG A 130 -12.52 8.77 -4.29
N GLN A 131 -12.70 9.99 -3.79
CA GLN A 131 -11.64 10.86 -3.27
C GLN A 131 -11.78 10.94 -1.74
N LEU A 132 -10.70 10.74 -1.01
CA LEU A 132 -10.69 10.79 0.45
C LEU A 132 -11.04 12.19 0.95
N THR A 133 -11.99 12.28 1.86
CA THR A 133 -12.38 13.57 2.48
C THR A 133 -11.76 13.79 3.86
N ASP A 134 -11.44 12.72 4.58
CA ASP A 134 -10.80 12.77 5.89
C ASP A 134 -10.15 11.42 6.22
N PHE A 135 -9.22 11.39 7.19
CA PHE A 135 -8.57 10.18 7.72
C PHE A 135 -9.38 9.49 8.84
N ILE A 136 -10.61 9.89 9.04
CA ILE A 136 -11.52 9.23 9.98
C ILE A 136 -12.42 8.24 9.24
N PRO A 137 -12.98 7.23 9.94
CA PRO A 137 -13.96 6.37 9.34
C PRO A 137 -15.25 7.13 9.00
N ASP A 138 -15.97 6.66 7.99
CA ASP A 138 -17.28 7.18 7.63
C ASP A 138 -18.23 7.12 8.84
N LYS A 139 -18.79 8.25 9.25
CA LYS A 139 -19.61 8.36 10.47
C LYS A 139 -20.94 7.63 10.39
N GLN A 140 -21.48 7.41 9.20
CA GLN A 140 -22.72 6.64 9.03
C GLN A 140 -22.45 5.15 9.15
N ARG A 141 -21.34 4.69 8.60
CA ARG A 141 -20.92 3.28 8.65
C ARG A 141 -20.29 2.92 10.00
N PHE A 142 -19.54 3.82 10.61
CA PHE A 142 -18.80 3.62 11.88
C PHE A 142 -19.15 4.73 12.88
N PRO A 143 -20.35 4.74 13.44
CA PRO A 143 -20.85 5.83 14.29
C PRO A 143 -20.05 6.03 15.58
N SER A 144 -19.41 4.97 16.10
CA SER A 144 -18.55 5.03 17.29
C SER A 144 -17.06 5.27 16.91
N GLY A 145 -16.76 5.54 15.64
CA GLY A 145 -15.40 5.48 15.13
C GLY A 145 -14.80 4.09 15.33
N TRP A 146 -13.61 4.01 15.88
CA TRP A 146 -12.92 2.73 16.12
C TRP A 146 -13.09 2.19 17.53
N LYS A 147 -13.68 2.97 18.45
CA LYS A 147 -13.71 2.65 19.88
C LYS A 147 -14.27 1.27 20.21
N LYS A 148 -15.42 0.91 19.64
CA LYS A 148 -16.04 -0.39 19.90
C LYS A 148 -15.22 -1.54 19.29
N ILE A 149 -14.71 -1.36 18.07
CA ILE A 149 -13.87 -2.37 17.40
C ILE A 149 -12.60 -2.62 18.22
N MET A 150 -11.92 -1.57 18.65
CA MET A 150 -10.71 -1.70 19.46
C MET A 150 -10.95 -2.39 20.81
N SER A 151 -12.17 -2.32 21.37
CA SER A 151 -12.51 -3.04 22.60
C SER A 151 -12.49 -4.57 22.46
N TYR A 152 -12.49 -5.09 21.23
CA TYR A 152 -12.36 -6.54 20.96
C TYR A 152 -10.91 -7.04 20.92
N LYS A 153 -9.91 -6.16 20.95
CA LYS A 153 -8.50 -6.61 21.06
C LYS A 153 -8.29 -7.31 22.41
N LYS A 154 -7.80 -8.56 22.37
CA LYS A 154 -7.53 -9.38 23.54
C LYS A 154 -6.25 -10.18 23.33
N GLU A 155 -5.39 -10.24 24.34
CA GLU A 155 -4.08 -10.90 24.24
C GLU A 155 -4.17 -12.36 23.77
N ASN A 156 -5.19 -13.10 24.24
CA ASN A 156 -5.34 -14.54 23.93
C ASN A 156 -6.29 -14.85 22.78
N LYS A 157 -6.83 -13.82 22.09
CA LYS A 157 -7.76 -13.96 20.96
C LYS A 157 -7.32 -13.07 19.81
N ILE A 158 -8.19 -12.21 19.28
CA ILE A 158 -7.82 -11.18 18.30
C ILE A 158 -6.93 -10.17 19.00
N LYS A 159 -5.63 -10.28 18.75
CA LYS A 159 -4.60 -9.42 19.37
C LYS A 159 -4.28 -8.20 18.52
N TRP A 160 -4.30 -8.34 17.20
CA TRP A 160 -3.91 -7.27 16.29
C TRP A 160 -5.03 -6.90 15.33
N ILE A 161 -5.17 -5.61 15.08
CA ILE A 161 -6.11 -5.06 14.10
C ILE A 161 -5.34 -4.19 13.13
N GLY A 162 -5.46 -4.52 11.85
CA GLY A 162 -4.91 -3.74 10.75
C GLY A 162 -5.98 -2.97 10.00
N LEU A 163 -5.56 -1.98 9.23
CA LEU A 163 -6.43 -1.15 8.42
C LEU A 163 -5.92 -1.07 6.98
N TRP A 164 -6.84 -1.01 6.03
CA TRP A 164 -6.54 -0.76 4.63
C TRP A 164 -6.37 0.74 4.36
N TYR A 165 -5.49 1.06 3.44
CA TYR A 165 -5.26 2.40 2.94
C TYR A 165 -4.77 2.37 1.48
N SER A 166 -5.21 3.33 0.67
CA SER A 166 -4.66 3.51 -0.67
C SER A 166 -3.43 4.42 -0.63
N LEU A 167 -2.40 4.07 -1.40
CA LEU A 167 -1.16 4.86 -1.50
C LEU A 167 -1.41 6.31 -1.91
N SER A 168 -2.42 6.58 -2.74
CA SER A 168 -2.83 7.92 -3.18
C SER A 168 -3.84 8.62 -2.24
N GLY A 169 -4.14 8.05 -1.08
CA GLY A 169 -5.19 8.51 -0.17
C GLY A 169 -6.48 7.70 -0.29
N TYR A 170 -7.08 7.67 -1.46
CA TYR A 170 -8.15 6.77 -1.88
C TYR A 170 -7.98 6.46 -3.38
N TRP A 171 -8.88 5.70 -3.98
CA TRP A 171 -8.77 5.26 -5.38
C TRP A 171 -8.52 6.40 -6.38
N MET A 172 -9.16 7.55 -6.18
CA MET A 172 -9.03 8.74 -7.03
C MET A 172 -8.32 9.91 -6.31
N GLY A 173 -7.43 9.61 -5.34
CA GLY A 173 -6.71 10.62 -4.57
C GLY A 173 -7.50 11.18 -3.40
N LEU A 174 -7.19 12.41 -3.01
CA LEU A 174 -7.83 13.14 -1.92
C LEU A 174 -8.73 14.24 -2.50
N SER A 175 -9.84 14.52 -1.82
CA SER A 175 -10.77 15.57 -2.23
C SER A 175 -10.19 16.97 -1.99
N PRO A 176 -10.36 17.91 -2.92
CA PRO A 176 -10.12 19.33 -2.63
C PRO A 176 -11.02 19.86 -1.51
N GLU A 177 -12.24 19.34 -1.41
CA GLU A 177 -13.17 19.60 -0.30
C GLU A 177 -12.91 18.59 0.83
N ASN A 178 -12.02 18.94 1.76
CA ASN A 178 -11.57 18.01 2.78
C ASN A 178 -11.47 18.63 4.17
N GLY A 179 -11.48 17.77 5.20
CA GLY A 179 -11.29 18.11 6.60
C GLY A 179 -9.85 17.95 7.11
N PHE A 180 -8.86 17.76 6.22
CA PHE A 180 -7.49 17.49 6.63
C PHE A 180 -6.88 18.65 7.42
N PRO A 181 -6.03 18.34 8.42
CA PRO A 181 -5.24 19.36 9.12
C PRO A 181 -4.33 20.12 8.16
N GLN A 182 -3.95 21.34 8.55
CA GLN A 182 -3.11 22.21 7.73
C GLN A 182 -1.80 21.53 7.32
N VAL A 183 -1.15 20.77 8.21
CA VAL A 183 0.10 20.06 7.93
C VAL A 183 -0.05 19.05 6.78
N VAL A 184 -1.20 18.39 6.66
CA VAL A 184 -1.51 17.49 5.55
C VAL A 184 -1.79 18.30 4.30
N ARG A 185 -2.70 19.30 4.36
CA ARG A 185 -3.05 20.13 3.20
C ARG A 185 -1.84 20.78 2.53
N GLN A 186 -0.88 21.27 3.30
CA GLN A 186 0.36 21.84 2.80
C GLN A 186 1.27 20.82 2.11
N ALA A 187 1.10 19.56 2.41
CA ALA A 187 1.86 18.46 1.84
C ALA A 187 1.23 17.87 0.55
N LEU A 188 0.05 18.32 0.17
CA LEU A 188 -0.66 17.87 -1.02
C LEU A 188 -0.39 18.78 -2.22
N TYR A 189 -0.62 18.26 -3.42
CA TYR A 189 -0.60 19.07 -4.64
C TYR A 189 -1.81 18.73 -5.53
N PRO A 190 -2.31 19.72 -6.30
CA PRO A 190 -3.45 19.53 -7.20
C PRO A 190 -3.11 18.64 -8.39
N HIS A 191 -4.02 17.73 -8.75
CA HIS A 191 -3.93 16.89 -9.93
C HIS A 191 -5.32 16.54 -10.46
N ALA A 192 -5.64 16.96 -11.69
CA ALA A 192 -6.85 16.56 -12.42
C ALA A 192 -8.16 16.56 -11.57
N GLY A 193 -8.40 17.61 -10.80
CA GLY A 193 -9.62 17.75 -9.95
C GLY A 193 -9.54 16.98 -8.63
N SER A 194 -8.40 16.41 -8.28
CA SER A 194 -8.10 15.80 -6.98
C SER A 194 -6.85 16.42 -6.36
N LEU A 195 -6.52 15.97 -5.15
CA LEU A 195 -5.25 16.21 -4.49
C LEU A 195 -4.50 14.89 -4.36
N LEU A 196 -3.18 14.94 -4.49
CA LEU A 196 -2.30 13.80 -4.26
C LEU A 196 -1.27 14.14 -3.18
N PRO A 197 -0.71 13.14 -2.47
CA PRO A 197 0.47 13.37 -1.64
C PRO A 197 1.57 14.03 -2.45
N GLY A 198 2.31 14.95 -1.84
CA GLY A 198 3.28 15.79 -2.51
C GLY A 198 4.37 15.01 -3.27
N THR A 199 5.04 15.70 -4.18
CA THR A 199 6.02 15.13 -5.12
C THR A 199 7.45 15.11 -4.59
N ASP A 200 7.72 15.77 -3.47
CA ASP A 200 9.02 15.74 -2.82
C ASP A 200 9.02 14.91 -1.55
N SER A 201 10.18 14.41 -1.16
CA SER A 201 10.35 13.51 -0.02
C SER A 201 9.88 14.10 1.32
N THR A 202 9.93 15.41 1.48
CA THR A 202 9.49 16.07 2.72
C THR A 202 7.98 16.08 2.83
N ARG A 203 7.28 16.47 1.75
CA ARG A 203 5.81 16.48 1.69
C ARG A 203 5.23 15.08 1.79
N ILE A 204 5.78 14.13 1.04
CA ILE A 204 5.41 12.70 1.11
C ILE A 204 5.51 12.22 2.56
N ARG A 205 6.65 12.44 3.18
CA ARG A 205 6.91 12.02 4.55
C ARG A 205 5.96 12.66 5.56
N SER A 206 5.62 13.94 5.39
CA SER A 206 4.70 14.66 6.26
C SER A 206 3.28 14.09 6.19
N SER A 207 2.76 13.83 4.98
CA SER A 207 1.44 13.24 4.75
C SER A 207 1.33 11.85 5.40
N TYR A 208 2.25 10.95 5.05
CA TYR A 208 2.18 9.57 5.57
C TYR A 208 2.47 9.49 7.07
N ARG A 209 3.41 10.29 7.59
CA ARG A 209 3.69 10.34 9.03
C ARG A 209 2.46 10.75 9.81
N TYR A 210 1.75 11.78 9.38
CA TYR A 210 0.51 12.20 10.01
C TYR A 210 -0.51 11.06 10.05
N TYR A 211 -0.78 10.44 8.90
CA TYR A 211 -1.73 9.35 8.80
C TYR A 211 -1.35 8.16 9.68
N VAL A 212 -0.13 7.66 9.55
CA VAL A 212 0.36 6.51 10.34
C VAL A 212 0.34 6.80 11.85
N SER A 213 0.73 8.02 12.27
CA SER A 213 0.66 8.40 13.68
C SER A 213 -0.76 8.40 14.21
N THR A 214 -1.70 8.97 13.45
CA THR A 214 -3.12 8.98 13.81
C THR A 214 -3.68 7.55 13.97
N LEU A 215 -3.35 6.64 13.07
CA LEU A 215 -3.79 5.25 13.18
C LEU A 215 -3.17 4.53 14.38
N LYS A 216 -1.90 4.75 14.65
CA LYS A 216 -1.23 4.20 15.83
C LYS A 216 -1.89 4.68 17.13
N GLU A 217 -2.21 5.96 17.22
CA GLU A 217 -2.93 6.55 18.36
C GLU A 217 -4.34 5.98 18.53
N GLN A 218 -4.99 5.61 17.43
CA GLN A 218 -6.29 4.95 17.42
C GLN A 218 -6.23 3.46 17.76
N GLY A 219 -5.03 2.88 17.90
CA GLY A 219 -4.82 1.50 18.36
C GLY A 219 -4.61 0.47 17.25
N PHE A 220 -4.41 0.88 16.00
CA PHE A 220 -4.07 -0.03 14.91
C PHE A 220 -2.61 -0.50 15.00
N ASP A 221 -2.37 -1.73 14.57
CA ASP A 221 -1.08 -2.40 14.70
C ASP A 221 -0.32 -2.47 13.36
N PHE A 222 -1.03 -2.46 12.22
CA PHE A 222 -0.43 -2.52 10.90
C PHE A 222 -1.34 -1.94 9.81
N LEU A 223 -0.76 -1.66 8.65
CA LEU A 223 -1.46 -1.18 7.46
C LEU A 223 -1.30 -2.15 6.30
N LYS A 224 -2.39 -2.39 5.57
CA LYS A 224 -2.37 -2.83 4.18
C LYS A 224 -2.38 -1.59 3.31
N VAL A 225 -1.32 -1.37 2.54
CA VAL A 225 -1.24 -0.27 1.56
C VAL A 225 -1.52 -0.84 0.18
N ASP A 226 -2.53 -0.32 -0.47
CA ASP A 226 -3.03 -0.77 -1.77
C ASP A 226 -2.93 0.32 -2.83
N ASN A 227 -3.34 0.01 -4.07
CA ASN A 227 -3.46 0.95 -5.18
C ASN A 227 -2.12 1.43 -5.77
N GLN A 228 -1.00 0.75 -5.54
CA GLN A 228 0.31 1.18 -6.05
C GLN A 228 0.34 1.24 -7.58
N ALA A 229 -0.24 0.26 -8.27
CA ALA A 229 -0.25 0.19 -9.73
C ALA A 229 -1.03 1.36 -10.37
N PHE A 230 -2.14 1.79 -9.75
CA PHE A 230 -2.95 2.91 -10.24
C PHE A 230 -2.40 4.27 -9.80
N THR A 231 -1.54 4.29 -8.79
CA THR A 231 -0.92 5.53 -8.31
C THR A 231 0.12 6.05 -9.29
N LEU A 232 0.92 5.19 -9.91
CA LEU A 232 1.97 5.60 -10.86
C LEU A 232 1.46 6.49 -12.00
N PRO A 233 0.37 6.15 -12.73
CA PRO A 233 -0.16 7.01 -13.78
C PRO A 233 -0.62 8.39 -13.30
N LEU A 234 -1.04 8.53 -12.04
CA LEU A 234 -1.46 9.82 -11.48
C LEU A 234 -0.31 10.81 -11.36
N TYR A 235 0.93 10.32 -11.34
CA TYR A 235 2.14 11.14 -11.20
C TYR A 235 2.92 11.30 -12.51
N VAL A 236 2.40 10.85 -13.65
CA VAL A 236 3.05 10.99 -14.95
C VAL A 236 3.35 12.47 -15.24
N GLY A 237 4.61 12.77 -15.61
CA GLY A 237 5.11 14.14 -15.78
C GLY A 237 5.42 14.88 -14.48
N GLY A 238 5.13 14.31 -13.33
CA GLY A 238 5.45 14.85 -12.01
C GLY A 238 6.89 14.55 -11.59
N HIS A 239 7.37 15.29 -10.59
CA HIS A 239 8.80 15.32 -10.27
C HIS A 239 9.29 14.15 -9.46
N GLU A 240 8.73 13.25 -8.88
CA GLU A 240 9.32 12.16 -8.08
C GLU A 240 8.38 10.94 -7.94
N CYS A 241 7.50 10.76 -8.91
CA CYS A 241 6.46 9.74 -8.87
C CYS A 241 6.96 8.31 -8.64
N ILE A 242 8.12 7.97 -9.22
CA ILE A 242 8.68 6.60 -9.09
C ILE A 242 9.20 6.32 -7.68
N ARG A 243 9.59 7.36 -6.93
CA ARG A 243 10.05 7.19 -5.55
C ARG A 243 8.93 6.99 -4.54
N GLN A 244 7.70 7.27 -4.92
CA GLN A 244 6.52 7.11 -4.07
C GLN A 244 5.93 5.70 -4.14
N ALA A 245 6.08 5.03 -5.27
CA ALA A 245 5.67 3.65 -5.49
C ALA A 245 6.72 2.66 -5.00
#